data_6f2b53c066f4fe789f2dd0f3f3fdb8d4
#
_entry.id   6f2b53c066f4fe789f2dd0f3f3fdb8d4
#
_cell.length_a   1.000
_cell.length_b   1.000
_cell.length_c   1.000
_cell.angle_alpha   90.00
_cell.angle_beta   90.00
_cell.angle_gamma   90.00
#
_symmetry.space_group_name_H-M   'P 1'
#
loop_
_entity.id
_entity.type
_entity.pdbx_description
1 polymer ?
#
loop_
_entity_poly.entity_id
_entity_poly.type
_entity_poly.pdbx_seq_one_letter_code
_entity_poly.pdbx_strand_id
1 'polypeptide(L)'
;GKRERTGKQKEIEGIEEIEKIINNDQSPIGRTPRSNPGTYTKMFDYIRSLFAELPESKIRGYDQGRCSFNVKGGRCENCGGQGQNKIEMQFLPDIYVICEVCKGTRYNRETLQVRYKEKNIAEILDMTVSEAIEFFANQPPILNKLETLMDVGLSYIRIGQPATTLSGGEAQRIRLASQIGS
;
A
#
# COMPACT_ATOMS: atom_id res chain seq x y z
N GLY A 1 15.23 21.93 -7.89
CA GLY A 1 14.92 22.03 -8.30
C GLY A 1 14.96 22.16 -8.68
N LYS A 2 15.17 22.12 -8.84
CA LYS A 2 14.99 22.38 -9.22
C LYS A 2 14.41 22.42 -9.71
N ARG A 3 13.99 22.57 -9.95
CA ARG A 3 13.44 22.74 -10.46
C ARG A 3 13.05 23.37 -10.93
N GLU A 4 13.00 23.77 -11.21
CA GLU A 4 12.61 24.45 -11.66
C GLU A 4 11.75 24.82 -11.73
N ARG A 5 11.34 24.92 -11.55
CA ARG A 5 10.47 25.37 -11.63
C ARG A 5 10.39 26.39 -11.59
N THR A 6 10.19 27.03 -11.78
CA THR A 6 10.45 28.00 -11.74
C THR A 6 9.72 29.09 -11.67
N GLY A 7 9.83 29.97 -12.10
CA GLY A 7 9.46 31.28 -12.03
C GLY A 7 8.04 31.56 -11.79
N LYS A 8 7.27 31.06 -12.53
CA LYS A 8 5.86 31.30 -12.40
C LYS A 8 5.29 30.91 -11.10
N GLN A 9 6.02 30.22 -10.34
CA GLN A 9 5.48 29.74 -9.12
C GLN A 9 5.36 30.74 -8.02
N LYS A 10 5.90 31.90 -8.21
CA LYS A 10 5.88 32.85 -7.15
C LYS A 10 4.52 33.30 -6.79
N GLU A 11 3.64 33.31 -7.72
CA GLU A 11 2.32 33.85 -7.46
C GLU A 11 1.51 33.01 -6.51
N ILE A 12 1.88 31.78 -6.27
CA ILE A 12 1.16 30.97 -5.33
C ILE A 12 2.15 30.36 -4.40
N GLU A 13 2.82 31.20 -3.72
CA GLU A 13 3.89 30.78 -2.87
C GLU A 13 3.47 29.80 -1.79
N GLY A 14 2.31 30.00 -1.20
CA GLY A 14 1.87 29.09 -0.16
C GLY A 14 1.62 27.69 -0.67
N ILE A 15 1.05 27.56 -1.85
CA ILE A 15 0.79 26.27 -2.42
C ILE A 15 2.08 25.58 -2.80
N GLU A 16 3.03 26.33 -3.30
CA GLU A 16 4.31 25.76 -3.63
C GLU A 16 5.03 25.23 -2.41
N GLU A 17 4.91 25.92 -1.31
CA GLU A 17 5.52 25.46 -0.08
C GLU A 17 4.94 24.15 0.38
N ILE A 18 3.64 24.00 0.29
CA ILE A 18 2.99 22.77 0.68
C ILE A 18 3.40 21.63 -0.24
N GLU A 19 3.42 21.89 -1.51
CA GLU A 19 3.83 20.86 -2.48
C GLU A 19 5.27 20.44 -2.27
N LYS A 20 6.11 21.40 -1.94
CA LYS A 20 7.50 21.10 -1.70
C LYS A 20 7.67 20.22 -0.48
N ILE A 21 6.96 20.49 0.56
CA ILE A 21 7.02 19.69 1.77
C ILE A 21 6.55 18.27 1.48
N ILE A 22 5.46 18.13 0.75
CA ILE A 22 4.95 16.83 0.41
C ILE A 22 5.94 16.06 -0.45
N ASN A 23 6.55 16.73 -1.40
CA ASN A 23 7.48 16.06 -2.29
C ASN A 23 8.77 15.65 -1.60
N ASN A 24 9.22 16.49 -0.68
CA ASN A 24 10.44 16.19 0.04
C ASN A 24 10.24 15.09 1.04
N ASP A 25 8.99 14.81 1.33
CA ASP A 25 8.69 13.78 2.25
C ASP A 25 8.95 12.50 1.61
N GLN A 26 9.70 12.45 0.83
CA GLN A 26 10.13 11.42 0.41
C GLN A 26 9.99 10.68 -0.60
N SER A 27 10.32 9.70 -0.59
CA SER A 27 10.25 8.86 -1.64
C SER A 27 8.90 8.84 -2.19
N PRO A 28 8.80 9.03 -3.42
CA PRO A 28 7.50 9.12 -4.04
C PRO A 28 6.73 7.84 -3.88
N ILE A 29 5.47 7.98 -3.51
CA ILE A 29 4.63 6.88 -3.37
C ILE A 29 4.31 6.47 -4.77
N GLY A 30 4.43 6.32 -5.68
CA GLY A 30 4.04 5.89 -7.00
C GLY A 30 5.13 5.26 -7.80
N ARG A 31 6.19 4.85 -7.14
CA ARG A 31 7.32 4.37 -7.91
C ARG A 31 7.44 2.87 -7.99
N THR A 32 6.85 2.14 -7.08
CA THR A 32 7.01 0.70 -7.10
C THR A 32 5.70 0.01 -6.77
N PRO A 33 5.46 -1.15 -7.36
CA PRO A 33 4.25 -1.91 -7.03
C PRO A 33 4.23 -2.40 -5.59
N ARG A 34 5.37 -2.35 -4.89
CA ARG A 34 5.41 -2.79 -3.50
C ARG A 34 4.76 -1.77 -2.59
N SER A 35 4.77 -0.48 -2.98
CA SER A 35 4.09 0.56 -2.22
C SER A 35 2.61 0.55 -2.52
N ASN A 36 1.79 0.79 -1.50
CA ASN A 36 0.35 0.83 -1.67
C ASN A 36 -0.24 1.64 -0.52
N PRO A 37 -1.54 1.93 -0.54
CA PRO A 37 -2.14 2.73 0.53
C PRO A 37 -1.95 2.12 1.91
N GLY A 38 -2.01 0.79 2.00
CA GLY A 38 -1.84 0.13 3.30
C GLY A 38 -0.46 0.35 3.88
N THR A 39 0.58 0.23 3.05
CA THR A 39 1.95 0.39 3.55
C THR A 39 2.27 1.84 3.82
N TYR A 40 1.80 2.73 2.97
CA TYR A 40 2.16 4.14 3.11
C TYR A 40 1.53 4.77 4.35
N THR A 41 0.31 4.37 4.68
CA THR A 41 -0.37 4.89 5.87
C THR A 41 0.02 4.14 7.13
N LYS A 42 0.83 3.10 7.00
CA LYS A 42 1.23 2.24 8.10
C LYS A 42 0.10 1.35 8.61
N MET A 43 -1.01 1.36 7.93
CA MET A 43 -2.12 0.47 8.27
C MET A 43 -1.68 -0.98 8.18
N PHE A 44 -0.84 -1.28 7.21
CA PHE A 44 -0.43 -2.65 6.95
C PHE A 44 0.36 -3.24 8.13
N ASP A 45 1.06 -2.41 8.89
CA ASP A 45 1.76 -2.90 10.07
C ASP A 45 0.78 -3.47 11.08
N TYR A 46 -0.36 -2.82 11.26
CA TYR A 46 -1.38 -3.31 12.18
C TYR A 46 -2.04 -4.56 11.62
N ILE A 47 -2.23 -4.63 10.32
CA ILE A 47 -2.81 -5.82 9.70
C ILE A 47 -1.88 -7.01 9.86
N ARG A 48 -0.58 -6.80 9.68
CA ARG A 48 0.39 -7.88 9.88
C ARG A 48 0.42 -8.35 11.33
N SER A 49 0.33 -7.41 12.27
CA SER A 49 0.26 -7.78 13.69
C SER A 49 -0.98 -8.60 13.97
N LEU A 50 -2.10 -8.20 13.40
CA LEU A 50 -3.34 -8.93 13.59
C LEU A 50 -3.21 -10.36 13.09
N PHE A 51 -2.64 -10.55 11.90
CA PHE A 51 -2.48 -11.88 11.36
C PHE A 51 -1.53 -12.73 12.20
N ALA A 52 -0.47 -12.12 12.75
CA ALA A 52 0.46 -12.86 13.58
C ALA A 52 -0.20 -13.37 14.87
N GLU A 53 -1.24 -12.69 15.34
CA GLU A 53 -1.92 -13.09 16.56
C GLU A 53 -3.01 -14.14 16.36
N LEU A 54 -3.33 -14.45 15.12
CA LEU A 54 -4.37 -15.44 14.87
C LEU A 54 -3.92 -16.83 15.31
N PRO A 55 -4.84 -17.64 15.83
CA PRO A 55 -4.47 -18.98 16.29
C PRO A 55 -3.76 -19.79 15.21
N GLU A 56 -4.23 -19.72 13.98
CA GLU A 56 -3.62 -20.49 12.91
C GLU A 56 -2.17 -20.06 12.68
N SER A 57 -1.91 -18.76 12.78
CA SER A 57 -0.54 -18.27 12.63
C SER A 57 0.36 -18.78 13.74
N LYS A 58 -0.17 -18.79 14.96
CA LYS A 58 0.62 -19.25 16.10
C LYS A 58 0.91 -20.75 16.01
N ILE A 59 -0.05 -21.51 15.55
CA ILE A 59 0.16 -22.95 15.36
C ILE A 59 1.24 -23.18 14.33
N ARG A 60 1.27 -22.39 13.26
CA ARG A 60 2.23 -22.56 12.20
C ARG A 60 3.58 -21.87 12.47
N GLY A 61 3.65 -21.09 13.56
CA GLY A 61 4.89 -20.37 13.86
C GLY A 61 5.10 -19.15 13.00
N TYR A 62 4.03 -18.56 12.49
CA TYR A 62 4.13 -17.37 11.64
C TYR A 62 4.11 -16.12 12.50
N ASP A 63 5.08 -15.25 12.30
CA ASP A 63 5.10 -13.96 12.99
C ASP A 63 4.75 -12.86 11.99
N GLN A 64 4.99 -11.61 12.38
CA GLN A 64 4.64 -10.48 11.52
C GLN A 64 5.37 -10.49 10.19
N GLY A 65 6.56 -11.07 10.16
CA GLY A 65 7.32 -11.13 8.92
C GLY A 65 6.69 -11.98 7.85
N ARG A 66 5.78 -12.89 8.26
CA ARG A 66 5.18 -13.79 7.29
C ARG A 66 4.41 -13.03 6.21
N CYS A 67 3.74 -11.95 6.58
CA CYS A 67 2.97 -11.17 5.63
C CYS A 67 3.73 -9.95 5.09
N SER A 68 5.01 -9.83 5.40
CA SER A 68 5.79 -8.70 4.93
C SER A 68 6.17 -8.87 3.46
N PHE A 69 6.16 -7.76 2.73
CA PHE A 69 6.66 -7.76 1.35
C PHE A 69 8.17 -7.69 1.28
N ASN A 70 8.81 -7.30 2.37
CA ASN A 70 10.23 -6.96 2.33
C ASN A 70 11.16 -8.06 2.80
N VAL A 71 10.63 -9.13 3.34
CA VAL A 71 11.45 -10.25 3.79
C VAL A 71 10.95 -11.53 3.16
N LYS A 72 11.85 -12.47 3.02
CA LYS A 72 11.49 -13.77 2.48
C LYS A 72 10.74 -14.58 3.51
N GLY A 73 10.00 -15.54 3.05
CA GLY A 73 9.28 -16.46 3.91
C GLY A 73 7.85 -16.62 3.48
N GLY A 74 7.09 -15.53 3.44
CA GLY A 74 5.68 -15.61 3.09
C GLY A 74 5.33 -15.03 1.75
N ARG A 75 6.19 -14.18 1.20
CA ARG A 75 5.89 -13.52 -0.04
C ARG A 75 6.18 -14.44 -1.23
N CYS A 76 5.60 -14.11 -2.37
CA CYS A 76 5.92 -14.81 -3.60
C CYS A 76 7.30 -14.38 -4.05
N GLU A 77 8.23 -15.32 -4.16
CA GLU A 77 9.59 -14.94 -4.53
C GLU A 77 9.77 -14.67 -6.01
N ASN A 78 8.82 -15.10 -6.83
CA ASN A 78 8.92 -14.80 -8.25
C ASN A 78 8.80 -13.30 -8.51
N CYS A 79 7.94 -12.62 -7.77
CA CYS A 79 7.77 -11.19 -7.93
C CYS A 79 8.26 -10.41 -6.72
N GLY A 80 8.81 -11.08 -5.71
CA GLY A 80 9.30 -10.40 -4.52
C GLY A 80 8.22 -9.73 -3.72
N GLY A 81 6.99 -10.23 -3.80
CA GLY A 81 5.89 -9.66 -3.05
C GLY A 81 5.22 -8.49 -3.75
N GLN A 82 5.65 -8.16 -4.96
CA GLN A 82 5.07 -7.01 -5.65
C GLN A 82 3.75 -7.33 -6.36
N GLY A 83 3.48 -8.61 -6.59
CA GLY A 83 2.28 -9.01 -7.35
C GLY A 83 2.41 -8.78 -8.83
N GLN A 84 3.44 -8.08 -9.25
CA GLN A 84 3.67 -7.74 -10.64
C GLN A 84 5.15 -7.89 -10.94
N ASN A 85 5.46 -8.15 -12.19
CA ASN A 85 6.83 -8.21 -12.64
C ASN A 85 7.08 -7.05 -13.60
N LYS A 86 8.23 -6.43 -13.46
CA LYS A 86 8.59 -5.30 -14.31
C LYS A 86 9.24 -5.80 -15.58
N ILE A 87 8.78 -5.30 -16.71
CA ILE A 87 9.36 -5.59 -17.98
C ILE A 87 10.07 -4.33 -18.46
N GLU A 88 11.38 -4.40 -18.55
CA GLU A 88 12.18 -3.27 -18.97
C GLU A 88 12.33 -3.30 -20.47
N MET A 89 12.08 -2.16 -21.08
CA MET A 89 12.20 -2.03 -22.52
C MET A 89 13.21 -0.98 -22.85
N GLN A 90 13.98 -1.22 -23.93
CA GLN A 90 15.11 -0.39 -24.20
C GLN A 90 14.69 0.96 -24.61
N PHE A 91 13.98 1.51 -25.11
CA PHE A 91 13.68 2.89 -25.45
C PHE A 91 12.28 3.29 -25.04
N LEU A 92 11.64 2.48 -24.20
CA LEU A 92 10.27 2.71 -23.80
C LEU A 92 10.18 2.66 -22.29
N PRO A 93 9.12 3.24 -21.70
CA PRO A 93 8.94 3.14 -20.26
C PRO A 93 8.76 1.70 -19.83
N ASP A 94 9.17 1.42 -18.60
CA ASP A 94 8.96 0.11 -18.03
C ASP A 94 7.47 -0.16 -17.90
N ILE A 95 7.08 -1.39 -18.07
CA ILE A 95 5.70 -1.78 -17.81
C ILE A 95 5.69 -2.88 -16.77
N TYR A 96 4.54 -3.04 -16.12
CA TYR A 96 4.36 -4.03 -15.09
C TYR A 96 3.25 -4.99 -15.53
N VAL A 97 3.51 -6.28 -15.39
CA VAL A 97 2.52 -7.29 -15.72
C VAL A 97 2.27 -8.15 -14.48
N ILE A 98 1.07 -8.67 -14.36
CA ILE A 98 0.71 -9.48 -13.21
C ILE A 98 1.61 -10.70 -13.14
N CYS A 99 2.10 -10.98 -11.93
CA CYS A 99 2.96 -12.14 -11.71
C CYS A 99 2.19 -13.42 -12.02
N GLU A 100 2.75 -14.26 -12.88
CA GLU A 100 2.08 -15.49 -13.27
C GLU A 100 2.10 -16.53 -12.18
N VAL A 101 3.06 -16.46 -11.27
CA VAL A 101 3.18 -17.46 -10.23
C VAL A 101 2.14 -17.24 -9.15
N CYS A 102 2.05 -16.03 -8.61
CA CYS A 102 1.10 -15.74 -7.54
C CYS A 102 -0.20 -15.13 -8.05
N LYS A 103 -0.26 -14.80 -9.32
CA LYS A 103 -1.45 -14.24 -9.96
C LYS A 103 -1.91 -12.96 -9.27
N GLY A 104 -0.96 -12.19 -8.82
CA GLY A 104 -1.25 -10.89 -8.20
C GLY A 104 -1.50 -10.95 -6.71
N THR A 105 -1.46 -12.12 -6.09
CA THR A 105 -1.76 -12.22 -4.66
C THR A 105 -0.60 -11.80 -3.76
N ARG A 106 0.63 -11.75 -4.29
CA ARG A 106 1.83 -11.30 -3.58
C ARG A 106 2.43 -12.33 -2.62
N TYR A 107 1.73 -13.38 -2.28
CA TYR A 107 2.14 -14.32 -1.23
C TYR A 107 2.18 -15.74 -1.73
N ASN A 108 2.93 -16.58 -1.03
CA ASN A 108 2.93 -18.00 -1.35
C ASN A 108 1.68 -18.64 -0.78
N ARG A 109 1.48 -19.89 -1.19
CA ARG A 109 0.23 -20.58 -0.88
C ARG A 109 0.03 -20.78 0.61
N GLU A 110 1.10 -21.09 1.32
CA GLU A 110 0.99 -21.34 2.76
C GLU A 110 0.56 -20.11 3.52
N THR A 111 1.05 -18.94 3.14
CA THR A 111 0.64 -17.71 3.77
C THR A 111 -0.84 -17.45 3.54
N LEU A 112 -1.32 -17.77 2.35
CA LEU A 112 -2.72 -17.51 2.01
C LEU A 112 -3.70 -18.43 2.70
N GLN A 113 -3.22 -19.45 3.41
CA GLN A 113 -4.12 -20.34 4.12
C GLN A 113 -4.60 -19.77 5.45
N VAL A 114 -3.92 -18.75 5.97
CA VAL A 114 -4.35 -18.11 7.22
C VAL A 114 -5.42 -17.09 6.88
N ARG A 115 -6.54 -17.12 7.60
CA ARG A 115 -7.66 -16.23 7.32
C ARG A 115 -8.14 -15.53 8.56
N TYR A 116 -8.55 -14.28 8.37
CA TYR A 116 -9.19 -13.49 9.41
C TYR A 116 -10.59 -13.18 8.88
N LYS A 117 -11.60 -13.60 9.63
CA LYS A 117 -13.00 -13.45 9.21
C LYS A 117 -13.18 -14.00 7.81
N GLU A 118 -12.55 -15.15 7.55
CA GLU A 118 -12.69 -15.89 6.31
C GLU A 118 -11.98 -15.26 5.11
N LYS A 119 -11.15 -14.25 5.32
CA LYS A 119 -10.39 -13.65 4.23
C LYS A 119 -8.89 -13.77 4.50
N ASN A 120 -8.16 -14.17 3.48
CA ASN A 120 -6.71 -14.22 3.59
C ASN A 120 -6.14 -12.82 3.35
N ILE A 121 -4.82 -12.70 3.51
CA ILE A 121 -4.18 -11.39 3.41
C ILE A 121 -4.34 -10.78 2.02
N ALA A 122 -4.33 -11.60 0.98
CA ALA A 122 -4.49 -11.08 -0.38
C ALA A 122 -5.89 -10.53 -0.59
N GLU A 123 -6.89 -11.23 -0.07
CA GLU A 123 -8.27 -10.76 -0.18
C GLU A 123 -8.48 -9.47 0.57
N ILE A 124 -7.82 -9.33 1.72
CA ILE A 124 -7.93 -8.10 2.50
C ILE A 124 -7.28 -6.95 1.75
N LEU A 125 -6.12 -7.17 1.14
CA LEU A 125 -5.46 -6.12 0.38
C LEU A 125 -6.26 -5.71 -0.85
N ASP A 126 -7.14 -6.58 -1.32
CA ASP A 126 -7.97 -6.30 -2.48
C ASP A 126 -9.27 -5.58 -2.12
N MET A 127 -9.53 -5.35 -0.85
CA MET A 127 -10.73 -4.63 -0.42
C MET A 127 -10.56 -3.15 -0.65
N THR A 128 -11.65 -2.49 -1.03
CA THR A 128 -11.65 -1.03 -1.09
C THR A 128 -11.66 -0.47 0.33
N VAL A 129 -11.28 0.79 0.46
CA VAL A 129 -11.33 1.46 1.76
C VAL A 129 -12.74 1.38 2.34
N SER A 130 -13.74 1.60 1.51
CA SER A 130 -15.12 1.55 1.95
C SER A 130 -15.50 0.17 2.50
N GLU A 131 -15.10 -0.88 1.81
CA GLU A 131 -15.38 -2.24 2.27
C GLU A 131 -14.63 -2.56 3.56
N ALA A 132 -13.39 -2.10 3.64
CA ALA A 132 -12.55 -2.42 4.77
C ALA A 132 -13.01 -1.76 6.06
N ILE A 133 -13.65 -0.60 5.96
CA ILE A 133 -14.16 0.08 7.16
C ILE A 133 -15.13 -0.82 7.90
N GLU A 134 -16.02 -1.48 7.19
CA GLU A 134 -16.96 -2.39 7.84
C GLU A 134 -16.26 -3.66 8.32
N PHE A 135 -15.32 -4.13 7.54
CA PHE A 135 -14.63 -5.36 7.87
C PHE A 135 -13.78 -5.22 9.14
N PHE A 136 -13.15 -4.07 9.32
CA PHE A 136 -12.26 -3.82 10.45
C PHE A 136 -12.91 -2.94 11.53
N ALA A 137 -14.23 -2.96 11.62
CA ALA A 137 -14.93 -2.09 12.56
C ALA A 137 -14.48 -2.31 14.01
N ASN A 138 -14.00 -3.51 14.33
CA ASN A 138 -13.57 -3.83 15.68
C ASN A 138 -12.05 -3.72 15.87
N GLN A 139 -11.37 -3.10 14.92
CA GLN A 139 -9.92 -2.95 14.97
C GLN A 139 -9.55 -1.47 14.91
N PRO A 140 -9.64 -0.76 16.06
CA PRO A 140 -9.47 0.70 16.02
C PRO A 140 -8.21 1.22 15.34
N PRO A 141 -7.03 0.63 15.50
CA PRO A 141 -5.86 1.18 14.82
C PRO A 141 -5.99 1.12 13.30
N ILE A 142 -6.60 0.07 12.78
CA ILE A 142 -6.78 -0.07 11.35
C ILE A 142 -7.91 0.83 10.89
N LEU A 143 -9.01 0.83 11.62
CA LEU A 143 -10.17 1.62 11.28
C LEU A 143 -9.82 3.10 11.20
N ASN A 144 -9.00 3.58 12.12
CA ASN A 144 -8.61 4.97 12.15
C ASN A 144 -7.92 5.40 10.85
N LYS A 145 -7.02 4.55 10.35
CA LYS A 145 -6.34 4.84 9.09
C LYS A 145 -7.29 4.81 7.91
N LEU A 146 -8.23 3.88 7.93
CA LEU A 146 -9.21 3.79 6.86
C LEU A 146 -10.11 5.02 6.83
N GLU A 147 -10.52 5.50 8.01
CA GLU A 147 -11.35 6.69 8.08
C GLU A 147 -10.63 7.91 7.57
N THR A 148 -9.33 8.02 7.83
CA THR A 148 -8.56 9.13 7.31
C THR A 148 -8.52 9.10 5.78
N LEU A 149 -8.36 7.92 5.20
CA LEU A 149 -8.41 7.79 3.74
C LEU A 149 -9.78 8.15 3.20
N MET A 150 -10.83 7.77 3.90
CA MET A 150 -12.18 8.13 3.52
C MET A 150 -12.35 9.66 3.54
N ASP A 151 -11.79 10.31 4.56
CA ASP A 151 -11.94 11.75 4.71
C ASP A 151 -11.26 12.54 3.59
N VAL A 152 -10.24 12.00 2.98
CA VAL A 152 -9.60 12.68 1.85
C VAL A 152 -10.17 12.20 0.50
N GLY A 153 -11.31 11.52 0.52
CA GLY A 153 -12.01 11.19 -0.70
C GLY A 153 -11.56 9.93 -1.41
N LEU A 154 -10.89 9.03 -0.70
CA LEU A 154 -10.33 7.83 -1.33
C LEU A 154 -11.05 6.56 -0.93
N SER A 155 -12.38 6.62 -0.82
CA SER A 155 -13.16 5.46 -0.41
C SER A 155 -13.08 4.32 -1.42
N TYR A 156 -12.77 4.62 -2.64
CA TYR A 156 -12.83 3.66 -3.74
C TYR A 156 -11.51 2.95 -4.04
N ILE A 157 -10.39 3.41 -3.48
CA ILE A 157 -9.13 2.73 -3.76
C ILE A 157 -9.02 1.49 -2.89
N ARG A 158 -8.17 0.56 -3.31
CA ARG A 158 -7.99 -0.68 -2.56
C ARG A 158 -6.81 -0.54 -1.62
N ILE A 159 -6.86 -1.26 -0.50
CA ILE A 159 -5.80 -1.17 0.51
C ILE A 159 -4.44 -1.51 -0.12
N GLY A 160 -4.39 -2.57 -0.91
CA GLY A 160 -3.14 -3.00 -1.51
C GLY A 160 -2.97 -2.57 -2.95
N GLN A 161 -3.68 -1.53 -3.39
CA GLN A 161 -3.57 -1.10 -4.77
C GLN A 161 -2.14 -0.67 -5.07
N PRO A 162 -1.50 -1.26 -6.08
CA PRO A 162 -0.11 -0.89 -6.37
C PRO A 162 0.01 0.60 -6.67
N ALA A 163 1.04 1.21 -6.12
CA ALA A 163 1.23 2.64 -6.30
C ALA A 163 1.38 3.01 -7.76
N THR A 164 1.84 2.08 -8.58
CA THR A 164 1.98 2.33 -10.02
C THR A 164 0.64 2.53 -10.71
N THR A 165 -0.47 2.16 -10.07
CA THR A 165 -1.80 2.32 -10.67
C THR A 165 -2.54 3.54 -10.12
N LEU A 166 -1.92 4.31 -9.23
CA LEU A 166 -2.55 5.48 -8.65
C LEU A 166 -2.27 6.72 -9.49
N SER A 167 -3.24 7.61 -9.58
CA SER A 167 -3.01 8.90 -10.22
C SER A 167 -2.16 9.76 -9.30
N GLY A 168 -1.60 10.84 -9.86
CA GLY A 168 -0.83 11.77 -9.04
C GLY A 168 -1.65 12.37 -7.93
N GLY A 169 -2.91 12.72 -8.21
CA GLY A 169 -3.79 13.26 -7.19
C GLY A 169 -4.10 12.26 -6.09
N GLU A 170 -4.32 11.02 -6.46
CA GLU A 170 -4.57 9.98 -5.47
C GLU A 170 -3.35 9.77 -4.59
N ALA A 171 -2.16 9.73 -5.19
CA ALA A 171 -0.95 9.55 -4.41
C ALA A 171 -0.74 10.71 -3.44
N GLN A 172 -1.02 11.94 -3.87
CA GLN A 172 -0.88 13.09 -3.00
C GLN A 172 -1.86 13.04 -1.84
N ARG A 173 -3.08 12.59 -2.08
CA ARG A 173 -4.06 12.51 -1.00
C ARG A 173 -3.70 11.41 -0.02
N ILE A 174 -3.08 10.34 -0.48
CA ILE A 174 -2.61 9.31 0.44
C ILE A 174 -1.50 9.88 1.33
N ARG A 175 -0.60 10.67 0.77
CA ARG A 175 0.41 11.32 1.59
C ARG A 175 -0.22 12.22 2.62
N LEU A 176 -1.20 13.00 2.22
CA LEU A 176 -1.89 13.89 3.14
C LEU A 176 -2.54 13.10 4.26
N ALA A 177 -3.22 12.03 3.90
CA ALA A 177 -3.88 11.18 4.90
C ALA A 177 -2.87 10.61 5.88
N SER A 178 -1.71 10.20 5.38
CA SER A 178 -0.70 9.62 6.26
C SER A 178 -0.15 10.65 7.25
N GLN A 179 -0.08 11.91 6.85
CA GLN A 179 0.39 12.95 7.75
C GLN A 179 -0.67 13.35 8.77
N ILE A 180 -1.92 13.39 8.35
CA ILE A 180 -3.00 13.75 9.25
C ILE A 180 -3.20 12.67 10.30
N GLY A 181 -3.10 11.44 9.90
CA GLY A 181 -3.42 10.33 10.79
C GLY A 181 -2.32 9.95 11.75
N SER A 182 -1.19 10.65 11.75
CA SER A 182 -0.10 10.26 12.66
C SER A 182 -0.14 11.00 13.99
#